data_37ad87eca528ecf7a942a93fcaee8a7e
#
_entry.id   37ad87eca528ecf7a942a93fcaee8a7e
#
_cell.length_a   1.000
_cell.length_b   1.000
_cell.length_c   1.000
_cell.angle_alpha   90.00
_cell.angle_beta   90.00
_cell.angle_gamma   90.00
#
_symmetry.space_group_name_H-M   'P 1'
#
loop_
_entity.id
_entity.type
_entity.pdbx_description
1 polymer ?
#
loop_
_entity_poly.entity_id
_entity_poly.type
_entity_poly.pdbx_seq_one_letter_code
_entity_poly.pdbx_strand_id
1 'polypeptide(L)'
;MAIKRYKPYTPSRRHMTVSAFDEITKSTPEKSLVVHLKKNSGRNNQGKLTVRHRGGGSKIKYRLVDFRRNKDGIAATVTAIEYDPNRTANIALIVYADGQKSYILAPVGLKVGDKVMNGPDAEVKLGNTLPMSRIPVGANIHNIEMKPGKGGQLVRAAGNEAQLMAKEGKYATVKLPSGEMRLLPIECRATIGQVGNIDHELIHIGKAGRKRHMGIRPTVRGSVMNPNDHPHGGGEGRAPIGRPSPMTPWGKPAMGYKTRKKHKASNKYIVRRRNG
;
A
#
# COMPACT_ATOMS: atom_id res chain seq x y z
N MET A 1 -19.52 2.55 -1.60
CA MET A 1 -19.07 2.35 -0.19
C MET A 1 -19.51 3.53 0.64
N ALA A 2 -20.05 3.32 1.84
CA ALA A 2 -20.53 4.43 2.63
C ALA A 2 -19.42 4.96 3.56
N ILE A 3 -19.11 6.25 3.45
CA ILE A 3 -18.29 6.97 4.42
C ILE A 3 -19.21 7.52 5.50
N LYS A 4 -18.99 7.09 6.73
CA LYS A 4 -19.71 7.60 7.90
C LYS A 4 -19.16 8.96 8.30
N ARG A 5 -20.01 9.98 8.27
CA ARG A 5 -19.72 11.34 8.79
C ARG A 5 -20.22 11.42 10.25
N TYR A 6 -19.55 12.24 11.05
CA TYR A 6 -19.96 12.50 12.42
C TYR A 6 -20.72 13.83 12.53
N LYS A 7 -21.64 13.91 13.47
CA LYS A 7 -22.30 15.19 13.84
C LYS A 7 -21.24 16.16 14.40
N PRO A 8 -21.31 17.46 14.07
CA PRO A 8 -20.28 18.46 14.37
C PRO A 8 -20.33 18.99 15.81
N TYR A 9 -20.39 18.11 16.81
CA TYR A 9 -20.44 18.53 18.23
C TYR A 9 -19.12 19.14 18.73
N THR A 10 -17.99 18.82 18.11
CA THR A 10 -16.66 19.35 18.47
C THR A 10 -15.90 19.75 17.22
N PRO A 11 -14.87 20.65 17.32
CA PRO A 11 -14.06 21.05 16.16
C PRO A 11 -13.45 19.85 15.42
N SER A 12 -12.98 18.84 16.13
CA SER A 12 -12.40 17.65 15.50
C SER A 12 -13.44 16.77 14.79
N ARG A 13 -14.66 16.65 15.34
CA ARG A 13 -15.73 15.85 14.73
C ARG A 13 -16.33 16.48 13.49
N ARG A 14 -16.25 17.80 13.35
CA ARG A 14 -16.75 18.53 12.18
C ARG A 14 -16.18 18.01 10.86
N HIS A 15 -14.90 17.65 10.86
CA HIS A 15 -14.19 17.18 9.66
C HIS A 15 -13.85 15.69 9.68
N MET A 16 -14.18 14.97 10.76
CA MET A 16 -13.81 13.57 10.91
C MET A 16 -14.77 12.66 10.15
N THR A 17 -14.21 11.75 9.37
CA THR A 17 -14.94 10.66 8.72
C THR A 17 -14.28 9.31 9.00
N VAL A 18 -15.02 8.24 8.83
CA VAL A 18 -14.53 6.86 8.93
C VAL A 18 -15.18 6.00 7.86
N SER A 19 -14.57 4.87 7.51
CA SER A 19 -15.22 3.84 6.71
C SER A 19 -16.43 3.27 7.46
N ALA A 20 -17.52 2.98 6.75
CA ALA A 20 -18.67 2.28 7.33
C ALA A 20 -18.42 0.77 7.51
N PHE A 21 -17.37 0.24 6.87
CA PHE A 21 -16.99 -1.18 6.91
C PHE A 21 -18.04 -2.15 6.34
N ASP A 22 -18.86 -1.69 5.41
CA ASP A 22 -19.97 -2.47 4.84
C ASP A 22 -19.52 -3.75 4.12
N GLU A 23 -18.30 -3.77 3.57
CA GLU A 23 -17.72 -4.94 2.90
C GLU A 23 -17.21 -6.02 3.87
N ILE A 24 -17.02 -5.67 5.15
CA ILE A 24 -16.41 -6.57 6.14
C ILE A 24 -17.45 -7.54 6.66
N THR A 25 -17.21 -8.83 6.46
CA THR A 25 -18.10 -9.90 6.89
C THR A 25 -17.69 -10.53 8.21
N LYS A 26 -16.40 -10.40 8.60
CA LYS A 26 -15.84 -10.98 9.83
C LYS A 26 -14.91 -9.98 10.52
N SER A 27 -15.14 -9.75 11.81
CA SER A 27 -14.34 -8.80 12.61
C SER A 27 -13.13 -9.43 13.29
N THR A 28 -13.16 -10.73 13.56
CA THR A 28 -12.09 -11.46 14.24
C THR A 28 -11.17 -12.15 13.25
N PRO A 29 -9.83 -11.94 13.33
CA PRO A 29 -8.91 -12.59 12.41
C PRO A 29 -8.74 -14.09 12.71
N GLU A 30 -8.33 -14.86 11.69
CA GLU A 30 -7.95 -16.26 11.84
C GLU A 30 -6.67 -16.36 12.69
N LYS A 31 -6.74 -17.05 13.82
CA LYS A 31 -5.66 -17.09 14.83
C LYS A 31 -4.35 -17.68 14.28
N SER A 32 -4.44 -18.71 13.45
CA SER A 32 -3.28 -19.38 12.84
C SER A 32 -2.49 -18.49 11.87
N LEU A 33 -3.13 -17.47 11.29
CA LEU A 33 -2.54 -16.55 10.32
C LEU A 33 -2.14 -15.19 10.93
N VAL A 34 -2.05 -15.11 12.25
CA VAL A 34 -1.74 -13.85 12.95
C VAL A 34 -0.47 -13.99 13.77
N VAL A 35 0.45 -13.04 13.56
CA VAL A 35 1.72 -12.97 14.29
C VAL A 35 1.92 -11.63 14.96
N HIS A 36 2.74 -11.60 16.02
CA HIS A 36 3.13 -10.36 16.68
C HIS A 36 4.22 -9.66 15.84
N LEU A 37 4.02 -8.39 15.52
CA LEU A 37 5.02 -7.57 14.84
C LEU A 37 5.73 -6.65 15.83
N LYS A 38 7.04 -6.86 16.02
CA LYS A 38 7.88 -5.96 16.83
C LYS A 38 7.95 -4.58 16.17
N LYS A 39 7.66 -3.54 16.96
CA LYS A 39 7.73 -2.15 16.51
C LYS A 39 9.11 -1.56 16.80
N ASN A 40 9.83 -1.16 15.77
CA ASN A 40 11.15 -0.55 15.90
C ASN A 40 11.11 0.98 16.06
N SER A 41 9.93 1.61 16.01
CA SER A 41 9.73 3.06 16.18
C SER A 41 10.69 3.93 15.35
N GLY A 42 10.95 3.51 14.11
CA GLY A 42 11.83 4.24 13.18
C GLY A 42 13.33 4.08 13.42
N ARG A 43 13.74 3.12 14.26
CA ARG A 43 15.16 2.82 14.55
C ARG A 43 15.67 1.66 13.71
N ASN A 44 16.93 1.72 13.34
CA ASN A 44 17.64 0.65 12.65
C ASN A 44 18.11 -0.46 13.62
N ASN A 45 18.87 -1.44 13.13
CA ASN A 45 19.46 -2.52 13.93
C ASN A 45 20.49 -2.04 14.96
N GLN A 46 21.09 -0.85 14.76
CA GLN A 46 22.02 -0.20 15.70
C GLN A 46 21.30 0.71 16.71
N GLY A 47 19.95 0.77 16.71
CA GLY A 47 19.18 1.64 17.59
C GLY A 47 19.13 3.11 17.15
N LYS A 48 19.80 3.50 16.07
CA LYS A 48 19.80 4.88 15.54
C LYS A 48 18.50 5.20 14.83
N LEU A 49 18.00 6.43 15.03
CA LEU A 49 16.78 6.91 14.41
C LEU A 49 17.01 7.19 12.91
N THR A 50 16.47 6.36 12.04
CA THR A 50 16.59 6.50 10.57
C THR A 50 15.30 7.03 9.94
N VAL A 51 14.13 6.80 10.56
CA VAL A 51 12.83 7.33 10.13
C VAL A 51 12.23 8.12 11.28
N ARG A 52 12.20 9.46 11.14
CA ARG A 52 11.65 10.35 12.16
C ARG A 52 10.12 10.23 12.26
N HIS A 53 9.58 10.71 13.36
CA HIS A 53 8.13 10.83 13.63
C HIS A 53 7.38 9.49 13.58
N ARG A 54 8.03 8.40 13.95
CA ARG A 54 7.44 7.08 14.11
C ARG A 54 7.57 6.61 15.55
N GLY A 55 6.53 5.92 16.06
CA GLY A 55 6.54 5.33 17.40
C GLY A 55 5.21 5.45 18.12
N GLY A 56 5.07 4.66 19.18
CA GLY A 56 3.80 4.51 19.90
C GLY A 56 2.73 3.82 19.03
N GLY A 57 1.50 4.29 19.16
CA GLY A 57 0.35 3.75 18.46
C GLY A 57 -0.24 2.50 19.12
N SER A 58 -1.43 2.10 18.65
CA SER A 58 -2.14 0.93 19.16
C SER A 58 -1.35 -0.36 18.93
N LYS A 59 -1.51 -1.33 19.83
CA LYS A 59 -1.00 -2.70 19.61
C LYS A 59 -1.77 -3.33 18.47
N ILE A 60 -1.08 -3.72 17.41
CA ILE A 60 -1.66 -4.36 16.23
C ILE A 60 -0.94 -5.67 15.98
N LYS A 61 -1.71 -6.67 15.55
CA LYS A 61 -1.19 -7.97 15.10
C LYS A 61 -1.05 -7.95 13.58
N TYR A 62 -0.03 -8.61 13.06
CA TYR A 62 0.20 -8.73 11.62
C TYR A 62 -0.53 -9.94 11.07
N ARG A 63 -1.23 -9.78 9.93
CA ARG A 63 -1.85 -10.88 9.19
C ARG A 63 -0.87 -11.38 8.14
N LEU A 64 -0.65 -12.68 8.12
CA LEU A 64 0.17 -13.34 7.09
C LEU A 64 -0.64 -13.40 5.80
N VAL A 65 -0.36 -12.46 4.89
CA VAL A 65 -1.02 -12.38 3.58
C VAL A 65 -0.14 -13.06 2.55
N ASP A 66 -0.73 -13.96 1.78
CA ASP A 66 -0.06 -14.65 0.68
C ASP A 66 0.04 -13.73 -0.55
N PHE A 67 1.21 -13.12 -0.72
CA PHE A 67 1.53 -12.33 -1.90
C PHE A 67 2.14 -13.15 -3.03
N ARG A 68 2.52 -14.41 -2.77
CA ARG A 68 3.15 -15.28 -3.78
C ARG A 68 2.13 -16.00 -4.62
N ARG A 69 1.03 -16.43 -3.99
CA ARG A 69 -0.04 -17.15 -4.68
C ARG A 69 0.51 -18.33 -5.50
N ASN A 70 1.39 -19.12 -4.89
CA ASN A 70 2.11 -20.19 -5.56
C ASN A 70 1.43 -21.57 -5.49
N LYS A 71 0.23 -21.65 -4.96
CA LYS A 71 -0.55 -22.89 -4.88
C LYS A 71 -1.40 -23.01 -6.15
N ASP A 72 -0.77 -23.54 -7.22
CA ASP A 72 -1.35 -23.60 -8.54
C ASP A 72 -2.36 -24.74 -8.69
N GLY A 73 -3.37 -24.57 -9.55
CA GLY A 73 -4.35 -25.60 -9.90
C GLY A 73 -5.37 -25.96 -8.82
N ILE A 74 -5.21 -25.44 -7.59
CA ILE A 74 -6.12 -25.75 -6.49
C ILE A 74 -7.07 -24.57 -6.27
N ALA A 75 -8.36 -24.84 -6.43
CA ALA A 75 -9.39 -23.86 -6.17
C ALA A 75 -9.50 -23.54 -4.67
N ALA A 76 -9.68 -22.28 -4.33
CA ALA A 76 -9.97 -21.82 -2.99
C ALA A 76 -11.28 -21.06 -2.96
N THR A 77 -12.05 -21.20 -1.88
CA THR A 77 -13.31 -20.49 -1.66
C THR A 77 -13.08 -19.32 -0.71
N VAL A 78 -13.64 -18.17 -1.04
CA VAL A 78 -13.65 -16.98 -0.17
C VAL A 78 -14.63 -17.21 0.96
N THR A 79 -14.14 -17.27 2.20
CA THR A 79 -14.97 -17.51 3.40
C THR A 79 -15.32 -16.24 4.15
N ALA A 80 -14.46 -15.23 4.11
CA ALA A 80 -14.71 -13.95 4.80
C ALA A 80 -13.90 -12.82 4.17
N ILE A 81 -14.41 -11.58 4.30
CA ILE A 81 -13.66 -10.34 4.05
C ILE A 81 -13.40 -9.69 5.40
N GLU A 82 -12.14 -9.34 5.67
CA GLU A 82 -11.69 -8.87 6.98
C GLU A 82 -10.91 -7.55 6.86
N TYR A 83 -10.95 -6.75 7.94
CA TYR A 83 -10.14 -5.56 8.11
C TYR A 83 -8.71 -5.92 8.52
N ASP A 84 -7.71 -5.31 7.88
CA ASP A 84 -6.30 -5.41 8.30
C ASP A 84 -5.77 -4.04 8.75
N PRO A 85 -5.36 -3.87 10.03
CA PRO A 85 -4.79 -2.62 10.53
C PRO A 85 -3.39 -2.30 9.99
N ASN A 86 -2.74 -3.22 9.27
CA ASN A 86 -1.38 -3.06 8.75
C ASN A 86 -1.36 -2.51 7.32
N ARG A 87 -2.51 -2.47 6.65
CA ARG A 87 -2.64 -2.00 5.28
C ARG A 87 -3.93 -1.23 5.07
N THR A 88 -4.01 -0.51 3.97
CA THR A 88 -5.21 0.27 3.59
C THR A 88 -6.29 -0.60 2.95
N ALA A 89 -5.89 -1.68 2.26
CA ALA A 89 -6.78 -2.63 1.61
C ALA A 89 -7.40 -3.61 2.61
N ASN A 90 -8.65 -4.02 2.35
CA ASN A 90 -9.25 -5.18 3.01
C ASN A 90 -8.59 -6.47 2.53
N ILE A 91 -8.66 -7.52 3.34
CA ILE A 91 -8.15 -8.85 3.02
C ILE A 91 -9.28 -9.86 2.97
N ALA A 92 -9.15 -10.86 2.13
CA ALA A 92 -10.09 -11.98 2.05
C ALA A 92 -9.45 -13.25 2.63
N LEU A 93 -10.17 -13.91 3.52
CA LEU A 93 -9.82 -15.24 4.00
C LEU A 93 -10.30 -16.25 2.97
N ILE A 94 -9.39 -17.03 2.43
CA ILE A 94 -9.67 -18.12 1.50
C ILE A 94 -9.34 -19.47 2.13
N VAL A 95 -10.12 -20.47 1.77
CA VAL A 95 -9.89 -21.87 2.16
C VAL A 95 -9.74 -22.69 0.88
N TYR A 96 -8.59 -23.32 0.73
CA TYR A 96 -8.31 -24.23 -0.38
C TYR A 96 -9.06 -25.55 -0.23
N ALA A 97 -9.20 -26.30 -1.31
CA ALA A 97 -9.87 -27.61 -1.30
C ALA A 97 -9.23 -28.62 -0.34
N ASP A 98 -7.94 -28.46 -0.02
CA ASP A 98 -7.19 -29.27 0.96
C ASP A 98 -7.34 -28.78 2.42
N GLY A 99 -8.22 -27.80 2.68
CA GLY A 99 -8.46 -27.24 4.01
C GLY A 99 -7.45 -26.17 4.46
N GLN A 100 -6.38 -25.89 3.70
CA GLN A 100 -5.42 -24.84 4.06
C GLN A 100 -6.08 -23.46 3.94
N LYS A 101 -5.93 -22.66 4.99
CA LYS A 101 -6.40 -21.26 5.02
C LYS A 101 -5.29 -20.31 4.62
N SER A 102 -5.64 -19.23 3.93
CA SER A 102 -4.72 -18.16 3.57
C SER A 102 -5.44 -16.82 3.48
N TYR A 103 -4.71 -15.71 3.67
CA TYR A 103 -5.21 -14.38 3.38
C TYR A 103 -4.70 -13.91 2.02
N ILE A 104 -5.57 -13.26 1.26
CA ILE A 104 -5.25 -12.54 0.02
C ILE A 104 -5.72 -11.10 0.10
N LEU A 105 -5.27 -10.24 -0.81
CA LEU A 105 -5.89 -8.92 -0.97
C LEU A 105 -7.30 -9.10 -1.53
N ALA A 106 -8.27 -8.38 -0.98
CA ALA A 106 -9.64 -8.39 -1.48
C ALA A 106 -9.77 -7.39 -2.65
N PRO A 107 -9.98 -7.84 -3.90
CA PRO A 107 -10.32 -6.94 -5.00
C PRO A 107 -11.75 -6.43 -4.89
N VAL A 108 -12.03 -5.34 -5.61
CA VAL A 108 -13.38 -4.76 -5.72
C VAL A 108 -14.33 -5.79 -6.32
N GLY A 109 -15.48 -5.98 -5.68
CA GLY A 109 -16.52 -6.88 -6.18
C GLY A 109 -16.37 -8.34 -5.77
N LEU A 110 -15.30 -8.73 -5.09
CA LEU A 110 -15.14 -10.07 -4.52
C LEU A 110 -16.17 -10.29 -3.40
N LYS A 111 -16.84 -11.43 -3.41
CA LYS A 111 -17.88 -11.80 -2.44
C LYS A 111 -17.51 -13.09 -1.70
N VAL A 112 -18.13 -13.28 -0.54
CA VAL A 112 -18.07 -14.56 0.17
C VAL A 112 -18.76 -15.65 -0.67
N GLY A 113 -18.12 -16.81 -0.80
CA GLY A 113 -18.55 -17.90 -1.65
C GLY A 113 -17.88 -17.93 -3.03
N ASP A 114 -17.26 -16.85 -3.48
CA ASP A 114 -16.53 -16.84 -4.75
C ASP A 114 -15.35 -17.82 -4.72
N LYS A 115 -15.10 -18.44 -5.87
CA LYS A 115 -13.94 -19.31 -6.06
C LYS A 115 -12.82 -18.57 -6.72
N VAL A 116 -11.60 -18.68 -6.17
CA VAL A 116 -10.36 -18.11 -6.71
C VAL A 116 -9.34 -19.19 -6.94
N MET A 117 -8.58 -19.06 -8.01
CA MET A 117 -7.56 -20.04 -8.42
C MET A 117 -6.27 -19.33 -8.82
N ASN A 118 -5.15 -20.03 -8.71
CA ASN A 118 -3.82 -19.56 -9.11
C ASN A 118 -3.24 -20.47 -10.19
N GLY A 119 -2.35 -19.92 -10.99
CA GLY A 119 -1.55 -20.70 -11.94
C GLY A 119 -1.81 -20.31 -13.40
N PRO A 120 -1.07 -20.93 -14.33
CA PRO A 120 -1.19 -20.62 -15.75
C PRO A 120 -2.53 -21.06 -16.38
N ASP A 121 -3.17 -22.08 -15.78
CA ASP A 121 -4.44 -22.63 -16.28
C ASP A 121 -5.67 -22.03 -15.59
N ALA A 122 -5.45 -21.05 -14.69
CA ALA A 122 -6.55 -20.33 -14.06
C ALA A 122 -7.29 -19.48 -15.09
N GLU A 123 -8.61 -19.42 -14.98
CA GLU A 123 -9.44 -18.54 -15.81
C GLU A 123 -9.15 -17.07 -15.51
N VAL A 124 -9.36 -16.19 -16.50
CA VAL A 124 -9.26 -14.73 -16.35
C VAL A 124 -10.49 -14.21 -15.62
N LYS A 125 -10.58 -14.49 -14.32
CA LYS A 125 -11.66 -14.06 -13.42
C LYS A 125 -11.11 -13.19 -12.28
N LEU A 126 -11.98 -12.38 -11.70
CA LEU A 126 -11.66 -11.51 -10.57
C LEU A 126 -11.02 -12.30 -9.42
N GLY A 127 -9.90 -11.82 -8.88
CA GLY A 127 -9.20 -12.45 -7.78
C GLY A 127 -8.26 -13.62 -8.15
N ASN A 128 -8.34 -14.11 -9.39
CA ASN A 128 -7.43 -15.13 -9.89
C ASN A 128 -6.04 -14.55 -10.16
N THR A 129 -5.01 -15.35 -9.92
CA THR A 129 -3.61 -14.95 -10.13
C THR A 129 -2.99 -15.80 -11.23
N LEU A 130 -2.52 -15.10 -12.28
CA LEU A 130 -1.94 -15.70 -13.47
C LEU A 130 -0.57 -15.10 -13.79
N PRO A 131 0.28 -15.79 -14.53
CA PRO A 131 1.44 -15.16 -15.18
C PRO A 131 0.94 -14.13 -16.21
N MET A 132 1.66 -13.02 -16.36
CA MET A 132 1.24 -11.92 -17.27
C MET A 132 1.13 -12.38 -18.73
N SER A 133 1.81 -13.47 -19.11
CA SER A 133 1.65 -14.10 -20.44
C SER A 133 0.20 -14.50 -20.74
N ARG A 134 -0.55 -14.94 -19.74
CA ARG A 134 -1.95 -15.43 -19.87
C ARG A 134 -3.00 -14.33 -19.67
N ILE A 135 -2.65 -13.19 -19.09
CA ILE A 135 -3.58 -12.09 -18.82
C ILE A 135 -3.81 -11.30 -20.13
N PRO A 136 -5.04 -11.00 -20.55
CA PRO A 136 -5.30 -10.21 -21.75
C PRO A 136 -4.75 -8.79 -21.63
N VAL A 137 -4.35 -8.23 -22.77
CA VAL A 137 -3.94 -6.81 -22.86
C VAL A 137 -5.17 -5.93 -22.57
N GLY A 138 -4.95 -4.82 -21.87
CA GLY A 138 -6.01 -3.93 -21.41
C GLY A 138 -6.58 -4.28 -20.03
N ALA A 139 -6.34 -5.49 -19.50
CA ALA A 139 -6.87 -5.91 -18.21
C ALA A 139 -6.29 -5.11 -17.05
N ASN A 140 -7.14 -4.80 -16.07
CA ASN A 140 -6.74 -4.23 -14.79
C ASN A 140 -6.22 -5.32 -13.86
N ILE A 141 -5.06 -5.08 -13.28
CA ILE A 141 -4.33 -6.03 -12.45
C ILE A 141 -3.79 -5.38 -11.17
N HIS A 142 -3.62 -6.18 -10.14
CA HIS A 142 -2.99 -5.78 -8.88
C HIS A 142 -2.06 -6.87 -8.34
N ASN A 143 -1.43 -6.64 -7.19
CA ASN A 143 -0.50 -7.58 -6.55
C ASN A 143 0.56 -8.14 -7.51
N ILE A 144 1.23 -7.24 -8.24
CA ILE A 144 2.10 -7.56 -9.36
C ILE A 144 3.51 -7.89 -8.86
N GLU A 145 4.08 -8.98 -9.35
CA GLU A 145 5.47 -9.34 -9.12
C GLU A 145 6.44 -8.46 -9.93
N MET A 146 7.62 -8.23 -9.38
CA MET A 146 8.75 -7.59 -10.09
C MET A 146 9.80 -8.60 -10.59
N LYS A 147 9.81 -9.78 -9.98
CA LYS A 147 10.66 -10.92 -10.36
C LYS A 147 9.83 -12.18 -10.16
N PRO A 148 9.91 -13.16 -11.06
CA PRO A 148 9.15 -14.39 -10.95
C PRO A 148 9.36 -15.08 -9.60
N GLY A 149 8.29 -15.55 -8.98
CA GLY A 149 8.30 -16.31 -7.71
C GLY A 149 8.62 -15.49 -6.45
N LYS A 150 8.92 -14.19 -6.56
CA LYS A 150 9.21 -13.35 -5.38
C LYS A 150 7.97 -12.95 -4.61
N GLY A 151 6.81 -13.01 -5.23
CA GLY A 151 5.55 -12.51 -4.71
C GLY A 151 5.27 -11.07 -5.11
N GLY A 152 3.99 -10.69 -5.08
CA GLY A 152 3.53 -9.38 -5.49
C GLY A 152 4.12 -8.24 -4.64
N GLN A 153 4.65 -7.23 -5.31
CA GLN A 153 5.31 -6.08 -4.68
C GLN A 153 4.67 -4.76 -5.09
N LEU A 154 4.08 -4.68 -6.29
CA LEU A 154 3.45 -3.48 -6.82
C LEU A 154 1.92 -3.57 -6.68
N VAL A 155 1.26 -2.41 -6.62
CA VAL A 155 -0.20 -2.26 -6.65
C VAL A 155 -0.90 -3.10 -5.57
N ARG A 156 -0.66 -2.77 -4.29
CA ARG A 156 -1.22 -3.49 -3.14
C ARG A 156 -2.02 -2.60 -2.19
N ALA A 157 -2.05 -1.30 -2.42
CA ALA A 157 -2.80 -0.36 -1.58
C ALA A 157 -4.26 -0.26 -2.05
N ALA A 158 -5.15 0.13 -1.14
CA ALA A 158 -6.58 0.32 -1.40
C ALA A 158 -6.84 1.18 -2.65
N GLY A 159 -7.80 0.77 -3.47
CA GLY A 159 -8.23 1.48 -4.66
C GLY A 159 -7.23 1.49 -5.82
N ASN A 160 -6.04 0.92 -5.65
CA ASN A 160 -5.03 0.92 -6.70
C ASN A 160 -5.24 -0.22 -7.71
N GLU A 161 -4.99 0.10 -8.96
CA GLU A 161 -4.92 -0.83 -10.08
C GLU A 161 -3.78 -0.45 -11.01
N ALA A 162 -3.31 -1.39 -11.80
CA ALA A 162 -2.40 -1.17 -12.92
C ALA A 162 -3.01 -1.80 -14.16
N GLN A 163 -2.67 -1.29 -15.33
CA GLN A 163 -3.17 -1.80 -16.60
C GLN A 163 -2.05 -2.48 -17.37
N LEU A 164 -2.31 -3.68 -17.87
CA LEU A 164 -1.42 -4.39 -18.79
C LEU A 164 -1.58 -3.79 -20.19
N MET A 165 -0.56 -3.07 -20.68
CA MET A 165 -0.64 -2.31 -21.92
C MET A 165 -0.21 -3.12 -23.16
N ALA A 166 0.87 -3.90 -23.03
CA ALA A 166 1.42 -4.68 -24.12
C ALA A 166 2.23 -5.87 -23.62
N LYS A 167 2.45 -6.85 -24.48
CA LYS A 167 3.34 -8.00 -24.27
C LYS A 167 4.28 -8.11 -25.45
N GLU A 168 5.58 -7.99 -25.19
CA GLU A 168 6.60 -8.02 -26.24
C GLU A 168 7.77 -8.90 -25.80
N GLY A 169 7.99 -9.99 -26.52
CA GLY A 169 9.04 -10.95 -26.22
C GLY A 169 9.03 -11.43 -24.78
N LYS A 170 10.09 -11.13 -24.01
CA LYS A 170 10.25 -11.56 -22.62
C LYS A 170 9.63 -10.60 -21.59
N TYR A 171 9.03 -9.49 -22.03
CA TYR A 171 8.53 -8.44 -21.16
C TYR A 171 7.05 -8.11 -21.40
N ALA A 172 6.39 -7.71 -20.34
CA ALA A 172 5.08 -7.10 -20.35
C ALA A 172 5.20 -5.62 -19.94
N THR A 173 4.57 -4.73 -20.69
CA THR A 173 4.49 -3.30 -20.38
C THR A 173 3.29 -3.03 -19.51
N VAL A 174 3.53 -2.51 -18.30
CA VAL A 174 2.49 -2.25 -17.30
C VAL A 174 2.46 -0.76 -16.98
N LYS A 175 1.28 -0.14 -17.07
CA LYS A 175 1.01 1.23 -16.60
C LYS A 175 0.64 1.17 -15.12
N LEU A 176 1.49 1.75 -14.28
CA LEU A 176 1.30 1.81 -12.83
C LEU A 176 0.35 2.95 -12.42
N PRO A 177 -0.23 2.91 -11.18
CA PRO A 177 -1.09 3.98 -10.68
C PRO A 177 -0.44 5.36 -10.68
N SER A 178 0.89 5.42 -10.59
CA SER A 178 1.66 6.67 -10.70
C SER A 178 1.71 7.29 -12.09
N GLY A 179 1.25 6.56 -13.13
CA GLY A 179 1.41 6.92 -14.55
C GLY A 179 2.73 6.43 -15.17
N GLU A 180 3.65 5.86 -14.38
CA GLU A 180 4.88 5.26 -14.92
C GLU A 180 4.55 4.01 -15.74
N MET A 181 5.09 3.92 -16.95
CA MET A 181 5.04 2.70 -17.76
C MET A 181 6.35 1.92 -17.58
N ARG A 182 6.21 0.66 -17.20
CA ARG A 182 7.34 -0.17 -16.79
C ARG A 182 7.31 -1.55 -17.44
N LEU A 183 8.48 -2.02 -17.85
CA LEU A 183 8.70 -3.39 -18.30
C LEU A 183 8.85 -4.33 -17.09
N LEU A 184 8.13 -5.43 -17.12
CA LEU A 184 8.21 -6.52 -16.15
C LEU A 184 8.39 -7.84 -16.91
N PRO A 185 9.15 -8.82 -16.40
CA PRO A 185 9.24 -10.14 -17.02
C PRO A 185 7.84 -10.75 -17.21
N ILE A 186 7.58 -11.32 -18.36
CA ILE A 186 6.27 -11.84 -18.76
C ILE A 186 5.81 -13.03 -17.88
N GLU A 187 6.77 -13.71 -17.26
CA GLU A 187 6.53 -14.82 -16.31
C GLU A 187 6.04 -14.34 -14.94
N CYS A 188 6.22 -13.05 -14.62
CA CYS A 188 5.74 -12.48 -13.35
C CYS A 188 4.24 -12.65 -13.23
N ARG A 189 3.79 -12.98 -12.03
CA ARG A 189 2.37 -13.14 -11.72
C ARG A 189 1.71 -11.81 -11.35
N ALA A 190 0.45 -11.72 -11.68
CA ALA A 190 -0.42 -10.63 -11.25
C ALA A 190 -1.83 -11.16 -10.96
N THR A 191 -2.56 -10.48 -10.10
CA THR A 191 -3.95 -10.81 -9.77
C THR A 191 -4.90 -9.92 -10.57
N ILE A 192 -5.96 -10.50 -11.11
CA ILE A 192 -6.97 -9.78 -11.92
C ILE A 192 -7.83 -8.90 -11.03
N GLY A 193 -8.08 -7.67 -11.49
CA GLY A 193 -8.97 -6.68 -10.87
C GLY A 193 -8.27 -5.56 -10.13
N GLN A 194 -9.04 -4.65 -9.56
CA GLN A 194 -8.63 -3.51 -8.75
C GLN A 194 -8.66 -3.89 -7.27
N VAL A 195 -7.76 -3.36 -6.46
CA VAL A 195 -7.76 -3.54 -4.99
C VAL A 195 -8.97 -2.86 -4.37
N GLY A 196 -9.67 -3.54 -3.47
CA GLY A 196 -10.86 -3.04 -2.77
C GLY A 196 -10.60 -1.85 -1.84
N ASN A 197 -11.67 -1.42 -1.11
CA ASN A 197 -11.66 -0.27 -0.20
C ASN A 197 -11.30 1.06 -0.90
N ILE A 198 -11.92 1.32 -2.06
CA ILE A 198 -11.63 2.48 -2.94
C ILE A 198 -11.73 3.80 -2.19
N ASP A 199 -12.74 3.97 -1.33
CA ASP A 199 -13.00 5.24 -0.61
C ASP A 199 -12.03 5.50 0.55
N HIS A 200 -11.00 4.66 0.73
CA HIS A 200 -10.04 4.83 1.83
C HIS A 200 -9.35 6.20 1.82
N GLU A 201 -9.05 6.75 0.65
CA GLU A 201 -8.40 8.06 0.51
C GLU A 201 -9.30 9.24 0.94
N LEU A 202 -10.63 9.05 0.89
CA LEU A 202 -11.62 10.06 1.25
C LEU A 202 -11.82 10.18 2.78
N ILE A 203 -11.13 9.36 3.57
CA ILE A 203 -11.26 9.34 5.03
C ILE A 203 -10.45 10.48 5.65
N HIS A 204 -11.15 11.38 6.34
CA HIS A 204 -10.55 12.46 7.12
C HIS A 204 -10.32 12.04 8.58
N ILE A 205 -9.06 12.08 9.01
CA ILE A 205 -8.66 11.66 10.36
C ILE A 205 -9.26 12.58 11.44
N GLY A 206 -9.31 13.88 11.19
CA GLY A 206 -9.98 14.92 11.98
C GLY A 206 -9.25 15.36 13.26
N LYS A 207 -8.42 14.51 13.91
CA LYS A 207 -7.71 14.87 15.15
C LYS A 207 -6.31 14.26 15.27
N ALA A 208 -5.42 14.98 15.96
CA ALA A 208 -4.04 14.57 16.20
C ALA A 208 -3.94 13.22 16.99
N GLY A 209 -4.83 13.00 17.96
CA GLY A 209 -4.87 11.76 18.74
C GLY A 209 -5.06 10.52 17.86
N ARG A 210 -5.89 10.59 16.81
CA ARG A 210 -6.08 9.48 15.89
C ARG A 210 -4.79 9.17 15.09
N LYS A 211 -4.02 10.19 14.68
CA LYS A 211 -2.68 10.02 14.09
C LYS A 211 -1.72 9.37 15.09
N ARG A 212 -1.78 9.77 16.37
CA ARG A 212 -0.97 9.16 17.42
C ARG A 212 -1.26 7.67 17.59
N HIS A 213 -2.53 7.24 17.56
CA HIS A 213 -2.92 5.83 17.57
C HIS A 213 -2.40 5.04 16.37
N MET A 214 -2.21 5.69 15.21
CA MET A 214 -1.59 5.11 14.02
C MET A 214 -0.06 5.00 14.12
N GLY A 215 0.57 5.43 15.22
CA GLY A 215 2.01 5.40 15.40
C GLY A 215 2.77 6.57 14.77
N ILE A 216 2.07 7.64 14.40
CA ILE A 216 2.66 8.86 13.85
C ILE A 216 2.88 9.85 15.00
N ARG A 217 4.13 10.22 15.25
CA ARG A 217 4.50 11.24 16.26
C ARG A 217 4.35 12.65 15.67
N PRO A 218 4.16 13.67 16.52
CA PRO A 218 4.13 15.06 16.08
C PRO A 218 5.41 15.45 15.35
N THR A 219 5.26 16.37 14.38
CA THR A 219 6.38 16.96 13.63
C THR A 219 6.52 18.42 14.02
N VAL A 220 7.73 18.81 14.39
CA VAL A 220 8.10 20.22 14.68
C VAL A 220 8.63 20.84 13.40
N ARG A 221 8.23 22.08 13.10
CA ARG A 221 8.72 22.87 11.96
C ARG A 221 10.18 23.28 12.21
N GLY A 222 11.01 23.32 11.16
CA GLY A 222 12.38 23.79 11.28
C GLY A 222 12.50 25.25 11.73
N SER A 223 11.55 26.11 11.37
CA SER A 223 11.52 27.54 11.74
C SER A 223 11.29 27.84 13.24
N VAL A 224 10.93 26.83 14.05
CA VAL A 224 10.78 26.97 15.50
C VAL A 224 11.90 26.25 16.27
N MET A 225 12.91 25.82 15.57
CA MET A 225 14.12 25.21 16.14
C MET A 225 15.23 26.25 16.26
N ASN A 226 16.30 25.88 16.97
CA ASN A 226 17.51 26.71 17.04
C ASN A 226 18.30 26.65 15.72
N PRO A 227 19.18 27.65 15.45
CA PRO A 227 19.99 27.67 14.22
C PRO A 227 20.90 26.46 14.04
N ASN A 228 21.36 25.85 15.12
CA ASN A 228 22.20 24.64 15.10
C ASN A 228 21.39 23.35 14.76
N ASP A 229 20.06 23.35 14.99
CA ASP A 229 19.21 22.17 14.80
C ASP A 229 18.61 22.10 13.39
N HIS A 230 18.40 23.27 12.77
CA HIS A 230 17.78 23.33 11.44
C HIS A 230 18.24 24.58 10.67
N PRO A 231 18.46 24.48 9.33
CA PRO A 231 18.80 25.64 8.49
C PRO A 231 17.77 26.78 8.47
N HIS A 232 16.53 26.54 8.93
CA HIS A 232 15.48 27.53 9.08
C HIS A 232 15.33 28.03 10.52
N GLY A 233 16.20 27.60 11.43
CA GLY A 233 16.11 27.94 12.84
C GLY A 233 16.59 29.37 13.13
N GLY A 234 16.19 29.87 14.30
CA GLY A 234 16.55 31.21 14.78
C GLY A 234 15.59 32.31 14.35
N GLY A 235 15.89 33.53 14.78
CA GLY A 235 15.09 34.72 14.55
C GLY A 235 14.09 35.01 15.66
N GLU A 236 13.48 36.22 15.62
CA GLU A 236 12.48 36.69 16.57
C GLU A 236 11.07 36.33 16.10
N GLY A 237 10.22 35.89 17.03
CA GLY A 237 8.82 35.61 16.80
C GLY A 237 8.58 34.58 15.67
N ARG A 238 7.76 34.93 14.69
CA ARG A 238 7.47 34.09 13.51
C ARG A 238 8.44 34.42 12.37
N ALA A 239 9.65 33.89 12.46
CA ALA A 239 10.69 34.10 11.44
C ALA A 239 10.33 33.40 10.10
N PRO A 240 10.64 34.01 8.94
CA PRO A 240 10.51 33.39 7.62
C PRO A 240 11.61 32.35 7.41
N ILE A 241 11.52 31.60 6.29
CA ILE A 241 12.54 30.59 5.92
C ILE A 241 13.90 31.24 5.63
N GLY A 242 13.93 32.48 5.11
CA GLY A 242 15.15 33.26 4.85
C GLY A 242 16.09 32.66 3.81
N ARG A 243 15.60 31.77 2.93
CA ARG A 243 16.39 31.11 1.88
C ARG A 243 15.59 31.01 0.58
N PRO A 244 16.26 30.90 -0.59
CA PRO A 244 15.58 30.82 -1.89
C PRO A 244 14.60 29.64 -1.99
N SER A 245 14.84 28.56 -1.27
CA SER A 245 13.93 27.40 -1.20
C SER A 245 13.95 26.75 0.19
N PRO A 246 12.86 26.05 0.59
CA PRO A 246 12.84 25.28 1.81
C PRO A 246 13.92 24.20 1.81
N MET A 247 14.55 24.01 2.97
CA MET A 247 15.61 23.01 3.15
C MET A 247 15.22 21.93 4.15
N THR A 248 15.87 20.77 3.99
CA THR A 248 15.83 19.69 4.98
C THR A 248 16.76 20.02 6.15
N PRO A 249 16.67 19.31 7.29
CA PRO A 249 17.62 19.49 8.41
C PRO A 249 19.08 19.30 8.03
N TRP A 250 19.36 18.63 6.93
CA TRP A 250 20.71 18.39 6.42
C TRP A 250 21.13 19.38 5.32
N GLY A 251 20.42 20.48 5.14
CA GLY A 251 20.77 21.54 4.20
C GLY A 251 20.48 21.25 2.72
N LYS A 252 19.77 20.17 2.40
CA LYS A 252 19.37 19.87 1.02
C LYS A 252 18.01 20.51 0.70
N PRO A 253 17.75 20.94 -0.55
CA PRO A 253 16.43 21.41 -0.97
C PRO A 253 15.35 20.39 -0.62
N ALA A 254 14.26 20.84 0.03
CA ALA A 254 13.19 19.96 0.47
C ALA A 254 12.15 19.70 -0.62
N MET A 255 12.01 20.61 -1.58
CA MET A 255 11.03 20.54 -2.67
C MET A 255 11.71 20.50 -4.03
N GLY A 256 11.12 19.77 -4.98
CA GLY A 256 11.57 19.70 -6.37
C GLY A 256 12.90 18.98 -6.63
N TYR A 257 13.62 18.56 -5.61
CA TYR A 257 14.90 17.89 -5.77
C TYR A 257 14.75 16.46 -6.25
N LYS A 258 15.36 16.13 -7.40
CA LYS A 258 15.36 14.79 -7.98
C LYS A 258 16.34 13.88 -7.24
N THR A 259 15.84 13.06 -6.30
CA THR A 259 16.69 12.19 -5.44
C THR A 259 17.06 10.85 -6.08
N ARG A 260 16.39 10.44 -7.17
CA ARG A 260 16.71 9.20 -7.88
C ARG A 260 18.10 9.32 -8.53
N LYS A 261 18.98 8.35 -8.28
CA LYS A 261 20.31 8.29 -8.93
C LYS A 261 20.16 8.19 -10.45
N LYS A 262 20.92 9.00 -11.21
CA LYS A 262 20.89 9.03 -12.68
C LYS A 262 21.18 7.66 -13.29
N HIS A 263 22.20 6.96 -12.80
CA HIS A 263 22.69 5.67 -13.30
C HIS A 263 22.15 4.48 -12.46
N LYS A 264 20.84 4.44 -12.22
CA LYS A 264 20.23 3.31 -11.53
C LYS A 264 19.94 2.17 -12.52
N ALA A 265 20.40 0.95 -12.23
CA ALA A 265 20.21 -0.23 -13.11
C ALA A 265 18.76 -0.48 -13.53
N SER A 266 17.79 -0.12 -12.66
CA SER A 266 16.35 -0.26 -12.98
C SER A 266 15.81 0.79 -13.98
N ASN A 267 16.64 1.74 -14.47
CA ASN A 267 16.19 2.73 -15.47
C ASN A 267 15.86 2.06 -16.81
N LYS A 268 16.56 0.98 -17.16
CA LYS A 268 16.31 0.21 -18.40
C LYS A 268 14.91 -0.41 -18.49
N TYR A 269 14.24 -0.57 -17.36
CA TYR A 269 12.88 -1.12 -17.30
C TYR A 269 11.79 -0.04 -17.27
N ILE A 270 12.12 1.24 -17.35
CA ILE A 270 11.16 2.34 -17.37
C ILE A 270 11.03 2.82 -18.81
N VAL A 271 9.88 2.58 -19.42
CA VAL A 271 9.56 3.03 -20.79
C VAL A 271 9.19 4.51 -20.77
N ARG A 272 8.29 4.88 -19.88
CA ARG A 272 7.81 6.26 -19.72
C ARG A 272 7.74 6.61 -18.25
N ARG A 273 8.28 7.76 -17.87
CA ARG A 273 8.15 8.29 -16.53
C ARG A 273 6.80 8.99 -16.33
N ARG A 274 6.42 9.18 -15.07
CA ARG A 274 5.18 9.84 -14.64
C ARG A 274 4.96 11.23 -15.27
N ASN A 275 6.03 12.00 -15.47
CA ASN A 275 6.02 13.37 -16.00
C ASN A 275 6.81 13.45 -17.33
N GLY A 276 6.84 12.41 -18.13
CA GLY A 276 7.51 12.34 -19.42
C GLY A 276 6.56 12.12 -20.56
#